data_75be54422f355b3ed1da7c52a074474f
#
_entry.id   75be54422f355b3ed1da7c52a074474f
#
_cell.length_a   1.000
_cell.length_b   1.000
_cell.length_c   1.000
_cell.angle_alpha   90.00
_cell.angle_beta   90.00
_cell.angle_gamma   90.00
#
_symmetry.space_group_name_H-M   'P 1'
#
loop_
_entity.id
_entity.type
_entity.pdbx_description
1 polymer ?
#
loop_
_entity_poly.entity_id
_entity_poly.type
_entity_poly.pdbx_seq_one_letter_code
_entity_poly.pdbx_strand_id
1 'polypeptide(L)'
;SGREGEYIYRLVAQMAGIKDKKQKRVWIDSQTEEEILRGIREAKDESEYDNLSASAYLRAKEDYLMGINFSRLLSLKYGSAVASYLGTKYQSISVGRVMTCVLGMVVRREREIRSFVKTPFYRVIAGLSLNGRNFEGEWRAVKGSRYFNSPLLYKENGFQKKEDAQKLIEELSMQNPLIPHVLKMERKKENKNAPLLYNLAELQNDCARFFKISPDETLKVVQELYEKKLVTYPRTDARVLSSAVAREISKNLRGLQQYGICSGLANEILQGESWKKIGSTRYTNDKQITDHYAIIPTGQGLNNLRNLSELSAKVYETIVRRFLGIFYPPAVYQKVALVTEIGGEQFFSNFRVLVQEGYLKAMQYSFFRKKEEDDEGRKEDETTCDPSFLAALSQLQKGSELNLLDLSIKEGETSPPKRYTSGSMILAMENAGQLIEDEELREQIKGSGIGTSATRAEILKKLVFIKY
;
A
#
# COMPACT_ATOMS: atom_id res chain seq x y z
N SER A 1 13.25 18.07 13.28
CA SER A 1 12.05 17.30 13.68
C SER A 1 10.82 18.20 13.77
N GLY A 2 9.67 17.71 13.38
CA GLY A 2 8.43 18.48 13.27
C GLY A 2 7.86 19.00 14.60
N ARG A 3 6.55 19.10 14.64
CA ARG A 3 5.76 19.70 15.74
C ARG A 3 6.12 19.18 17.14
N GLU A 4 6.30 17.87 17.29
CA GLU A 4 6.62 17.25 18.57
C GLU A 4 8.04 17.64 19.06
N GLY A 5 9.01 17.65 18.16
CA GLY A 5 10.38 18.08 18.48
C GLY A 5 10.45 19.56 18.87
N GLU A 6 9.62 20.41 18.25
CA GLU A 6 9.46 21.81 18.63
C GLU A 6 8.92 21.93 20.06
N TYR A 7 7.88 21.16 20.39
CA TYR A 7 7.31 21.15 21.73
C TYR A 7 8.33 20.75 22.80
N ILE A 8 9.07 19.66 22.55
CA ILE A 8 10.11 19.18 23.48
C ILE A 8 11.19 20.25 23.65
N TYR A 9 11.68 20.82 22.56
CA TYR A 9 12.71 21.86 22.59
C TYR A 9 12.28 23.07 23.43
N ARG A 10 11.09 23.62 23.20
CA ARG A 10 10.55 24.78 23.95
C ARG A 10 10.39 24.47 25.42
N LEU A 11 9.90 23.28 25.78
CA LEU A 11 9.81 22.87 27.18
C LEU A 11 11.18 22.78 27.84
N VAL A 12 12.16 22.18 27.19
CA VAL A 12 13.53 22.08 27.71
C VAL A 12 14.15 23.45 27.86
N ALA A 13 14.01 24.34 26.88
CA ALA A 13 14.51 25.70 26.93
C ALA A 13 13.88 26.50 28.12
N GLN A 14 12.57 26.35 28.30
CA GLN A 14 11.83 26.98 29.40
C GLN A 14 12.32 26.45 30.77
N MET A 15 12.43 25.12 30.91
CA MET A 15 12.87 24.49 32.17
C MET A 15 14.34 24.80 32.47
N ALA A 16 15.17 24.92 31.49
CA ALA A 16 16.58 25.33 31.64
C ALA A 16 16.75 26.82 31.93
N GLY A 17 15.65 27.61 31.90
CA GLY A 17 15.68 29.04 32.22
C GLY A 17 16.53 29.85 31.21
N ILE A 18 16.59 29.45 29.96
CA ILE A 18 17.37 30.14 28.93
C ILE A 18 16.75 31.50 28.68
N LYS A 19 17.49 32.54 29.04
CA LYS A 19 17.14 33.94 28.80
C LYS A 19 18.30 34.64 28.10
N ASP A 20 17.98 35.63 27.30
CA ASP A 20 18.92 36.55 26.63
C ASP A 20 20.00 35.89 25.76
N LYS A 21 19.74 34.67 25.27
CA LYS A 21 20.58 33.97 24.30
C LYS A 21 19.88 33.87 22.97
N LYS A 22 20.62 34.18 21.89
CA LYS A 22 20.12 33.98 20.53
C LYS A 22 19.93 32.48 20.27
N GLN A 23 18.69 32.07 19.99
CA GLN A 23 18.31 30.70 19.72
C GLN A 23 18.04 30.52 18.21
N LYS A 24 18.57 29.45 17.65
CA LYS A 24 18.37 29.09 16.25
C LYS A 24 17.93 27.63 16.14
N ARG A 25 17.06 27.36 15.20
CA ARG A 25 16.53 26.05 14.92
C ARG A 25 17.28 25.37 13.77
N VAL A 26 17.95 24.26 14.07
CA VAL A 26 18.56 23.38 13.08
C VAL A 26 17.53 22.37 12.58
N TRP A 27 17.39 22.22 11.27
CA TRP A 27 16.50 21.25 10.64
C TRP A 27 17.30 20.34 9.72
N ILE A 28 17.29 19.02 10.00
CA ILE A 28 18.03 18.00 9.25
C ILE A 28 17.16 16.78 8.95
N ASP A 29 17.38 16.15 7.82
CA ASP A 29 16.67 14.96 7.34
C ASP A 29 17.53 13.68 7.40
N SER A 30 18.83 13.82 7.59
CA SER A 30 19.75 12.70 7.85
C SER A 30 20.85 13.13 8.82
N GLN A 31 21.57 12.13 9.38
CA GLN A 31 22.73 12.38 10.26
C GLN A 31 24.08 12.32 9.52
N THR A 32 24.06 12.54 8.21
CA THR A 32 25.30 12.65 7.45
C THR A 32 25.99 13.97 7.76
N GLU A 33 27.32 14.01 7.67
CA GLU A 33 28.10 15.22 7.96
C GLU A 33 27.66 16.42 7.11
N GLU A 34 27.42 16.16 5.82
CA GLU A 34 26.95 17.17 4.86
C GLU A 34 25.62 17.78 5.28
N GLU A 35 24.66 16.95 5.66
CA GLU A 35 23.33 17.39 6.08
C GLU A 35 23.36 18.16 7.41
N ILE A 36 24.19 17.72 8.36
CA ILE A 36 24.38 18.43 9.63
C ILE A 36 24.98 19.81 9.38
N LEU A 37 26.03 19.91 8.56
CA LEU A 37 26.66 21.19 8.20
C LEU A 37 25.68 22.11 7.46
N ARG A 38 24.88 21.58 6.55
CA ARG A 38 23.82 22.33 5.87
C ARG A 38 22.81 22.87 6.88
N GLY A 39 22.27 22.03 7.74
CA GLY A 39 21.29 22.42 8.75
C GLY A 39 21.80 23.51 9.70
N ILE A 40 23.08 23.46 10.09
CA ILE A 40 23.68 24.51 10.92
C ILE A 40 23.80 25.84 10.16
N ARG A 41 24.22 25.81 8.89
CA ARG A 41 24.36 27.04 8.07
C ARG A 41 23.00 27.70 7.80
N GLU A 42 21.97 26.89 7.56
CA GLU A 42 20.61 27.32 7.21
C GLU A 42 19.72 27.51 8.43
N ALA A 43 20.25 27.36 9.65
CA ALA A 43 19.49 27.46 10.90
C ALA A 43 18.81 28.83 11.02
N LYS A 44 17.47 28.79 11.10
CA LYS A 44 16.62 29.96 11.21
C LYS A 44 16.43 30.40 12.65
N ASP A 45 16.00 31.64 12.84
CA ASP A 45 15.64 32.15 14.16
C ASP A 45 14.47 31.37 14.74
N GLU A 46 14.47 31.19 16.07
CA GLU A 46 13.44 30.43 16.76
C GLU A 46 12.03 31.01 16.59
N SER A 47 11.92 32.33 16.46
CA SER A 47 10.65 33.03 16.26
C SER A 47 9.91 32.64 14.97
N GLU A 48 10.63 32.19 13.94
CA GLU A 48 9.99 31.67 12.72
C GLU A 48 9.15 30.40 12.95
N TYR A 49 9.34 29.75 14.11
CA TYR A 49 8.63 28.53 14.48
C TYR A 49 7.55 28.71 15.56
N ASP A 50 7.20 29.97 15.90
CA ASP A 50 6.20 30.27 16.96
C ASP A 50 4.82 29.67 16.66
N ASN A 51 4.37 29.70 15.41
CA ASN A 51 3.11 29.07 15.01
C ASN A 51 3.16 27.54 15.15
N LEU A 52 4.31 26.93 14.85
CA LEU A 52 4.55 25.50 15.01
C LEU A 52 4.50 25.13 16.49
N SER A 53 5.15 25.94 17.34
CA SER A 53 5.15 25.80 18.81
C SER A 53 3.73 25.91 19.37
N ALA A 54 2.97 26.94 19.00
CA ALA A 54 1.59 27.13 19.43
C ALA A 54 0.69 25.94 19.05
N SER A 55 0.80 25.46 17.82
CA SER A 55 0.09 24.27 17.34
C SER A 55 0.44 23.01 18.14
N ALA A 56 1.70 22.82 18.49
CA ALA A 56 2.16 21.69 19.27
C ALA A 56 1.64 21.73 20.72
N TYR A 57 1.68 22.91 21.35
CA TYR A 57 1.19 23.14 22.71
C TYR A 57 -0.33 22.95 22.83
N LEU A 58 -1.10 23.52 21.90
CA LEU A 58 -2.56 23.36 21.84
C LEU A 58 -2.95 21.89 21.73
N ARG A 59 -2.29 21.15 20.84
CA ARG A 59 -2.52 19.72 20.68
C ARG A 59 -2.25 18.92 21.95
N ALA A 60 -1.12 19.18 22.62
CA ALA A 60 -0.79 18.49 23.86
C ALA A 60 -1.82 18.77 24.97
N LYS A 61 -2.30 20.02 25.06
CA LYS A 61 -3.31 20.44 26.02
C LYS A 61 -4.68 19.81 25.72
N GLU A 62 -5.09 19.76 24.45
CA GLU A 62 -6.32 19.11 24.01
C GLU A 62 -6.30 17.61 24.33
N ASP A 63 -5.23 16.89 23.97
CA ASP A 63 -5.08 15.46 24.23
C ASP A 63 -5.13 15.16 25.74
N TYR A 64 -4.51 16.01 26.57
CA TYR A 64 -4.55 15.87 28.04
C TYR A 64 -5.98 16.08 28.59
N LEU A 65 -6.63 17.16 28.21
CA LEU A 65 -7.98 17.50 28.73
C LEU A 65 -9.02 16.46 28.31
N MET A 66 -9.03 16.05 27.06
CA MET A 66 -9.92 15.00 26.57
C MET A 66 -9.61 13.66 27.22
N GLY A 67 -8.34 13.27 27.24
CA GLY A 67 -7.91 12.00 27.79
C GLY A 67 -8.29 11.82 29.26
N ILE A 68 -7.99 12.79 30.11
CA ILE A 68 -8.25 12.68 31.55
C ILE A 68 -9.76 12.75 31.88
N ASN A 69 -10.49 13.68 31.26
CA ASN A 69 -11.90 13.87 31.60
C ASN A 69 -12.76 12.73 31.11
N PHE A 70 -12.62 12.31 29.84
CA PHE A 70 -13.42 11.21 29.30
C PHE A 70 -13.02 9.85 29.87
N SER A 71 -11.75 9.59 30.14
CA SER A 71 -11.33 8.34 30.79
C SER A 71 -11.95 8.23 32.19
N ARG A 72 -11.92 9.30 32.96
CA ARG A 72 -12.53 9.34 34.30
C ARG A 72 -14.04 9.16 34.22
N LEU A 73 -14.74 9.92 33.37
CA LEU A 73 -16.18 9.86 33.22
C LEU A 73 -16.65 8.46 32.79
N LEU A 74 -16.03 7.86 31.78
CA LEU A 74 -16.42 6.54 31.28
C LEU A 74 -16.08 5.42 32.29
N SER A 75 -14.95 5.53 33.00
CA SER A 75 -14.60 4.57 34.05
C SER A 75 -15.57 4.62 35.21
N LEU A 76 -16.00 5.80 35.62
CA LEU A 76 -17.03 5.94 36.68
C LEU A 76 -18.40 5.44 36.25
N LYS A 77 -18.79 5.70 34.99
CA LYS A 77 -20.13 5.36 34.49
C LYS A 77 -20.27 3.89 34.09
N TYR A 78 -19.23 3.31 33.48
CA TYR A 78 -19.28 1.99 32.85
C TYR A 78 -18.24 1.00 33.37
N GLY A 79 -17.26 1.45 34.15
CA GLY A 79 -16.13 0.60 34.59
C GLY A 79 -16.56 -0.63 35.40
N SER A 80 -17.57 -0.49 36.27
CA SER A 80 -18.12 -1.61 37.04
C SER A 80 -18.84 -2.64 36.15
N ALA A 81 -19.65 -2.18 35.19
CA ALA A 81 -20.33 -3.08 34.25
C ALA A 81 -19.34 -3.87 33.37
N VAL A 82 -18.31 -3.18 32.86
CA VAL A 82 -17.24 -3.82 32.08
C VAL A 82 -16.43 -4.78 32.94
N ALA A 83 -16.09 -4.42 34.19
CA ALA A 83 -15.39 -5.29 35.11
C ALA A 83 -16.20 -6.56 35.44
N SER A 84 -17.49 -6.44 35.64
CA SER A 84 -18.39 -7.58 35.85
C SER A 84 -18.41 -8.51 34.63
N TYR A 85 -18.51 -7.95 33.42
CA TYR A 85 -18.48 -8.71 32.17
C TYR A 85 -17.15 -9.48 31.97
N LEU A 86 -16.03 -8.84 32.34
CA LEU A 86 -14.68 -9.42 32.22
C LEU A 86 -14.28 -10.32 33.41
N GLY A 87 -15.11 -10.43 34.45
CA GLY A 87 -14.78 -11.18 35.66
C GLY A 87 -13.64 -10.55 36.49
N THR A 88 -13.46 -9.23 36.41
CA THR A 88 -12.42 -8.49 37.17
C THR A 88 -13.06 -7.63 38.27
N LYS A 89 -12.24 -7.22 39.27
CA LYS A 89 -12.73 -6.36 40.37
C LYS A 89 -12.93 -4.89 39.95
N TYR A 90 -12.12 -4.44 39.00
CA TYR A 90 -12.14 -3.07 38.51
C TYR A 90 -11.61 -3.03 37.08
N GLN A 91 -12.22 -2.20 36.25
CA GLN A 91 -11.76 -1.95 34.91
C GLN A 91 -11.77 -0.43 34.63
N SER A 92 -10.61 0.15 34.42
CA SER A 92 -10.50 1.49 33.90
C SER A 92 -10.71 1.53 32.38
N ILE A 93 -11.45 2.52 31.91
CA ILE A 93 -11.68 2.75 30.48
C ILE A 93 -10.79 3.90 30.05
N SER A 94 -9.77 3.60 29.25
CA SER A 94 -8.86 4.61 28.73
C SER A 94 -9.43 5.23 27.47
N VAL A 95 -9.48 6.55 27.42
CA VAL A 95 -9.88 7.32 26.24
C VAL A 95 -8.69 8.15 25.76
N GLY A 96 -8.46 8.11 24.48
CA GLY A 96 -7.50 8.98 23.82
C GLY A 96 -8.02 9.27 22.42
N ARG A 97 -7.91 10.50 21.98
CA ARG A 97 -8.46 10.98 20.72
C ARG A 97 -8.20 10.04 19.55
N VAL A 98 -6.92 9.70 19.29
CA VAL A 98 -6.52 8.80 18.21
C VAL A 98 -6.86 7.34 18.54
N MET A 99 -6.57 6.90 19.75
CA MET A 99 -6.80 5.52 20.19
C MET A 99 -8.27 5.10 20.07
N THR A 100 -9.20 5.98 20.45
CA THR A 100 -10.65 5.73 20.37
C THR A 100 -11.12 5.62 18.92
N CYS A 101 -10.60 6.48 18.02
CA CYS A 101 -10.90 6.38 16.59
C CYS A 101 -10.44 5.04 16.00
N VAL A 102 -9.23 4.61 16.33
CA VAL A 102 -8.68 3.32 15.87
C VAL A 102 -9.51 2.15 16.38
N LEU A 103 -9.88 2.16 17.67
CA LEU A 103 -10.77 1.15 18.24
C LEU A 103 -12.14 1.14 17.51
N GLY A 104 -12.70 2.30 17.22
CA GLY A 104 -13.93 2.45 16.43
C GLY A 104 -13.82 1.82 15.04
N MET A 105 -12.69 2.00 14.36
CA MET A 105 -12.44 1.37 13.05
C MET A 105 -12.42 -0.15 13.14
N VAL A 106 -11.77 -0.73 14.17
CA VAL A 106 -11.74 -2.17 14.41
C VAL A 106 -13.14 -2.70 14.71
N VAL A 107 -13.87 -2.04 15.63
CA VAL A 107 -15.24 -2.44 16.00
C VAL A 107 -16.19 -2.39 14.79
N ARG A 108 -16.10 -1.35 13.95
CA ARG A 108 -16.90 -1.25 12.72
C ARG A 108 -16.61 -2.43 11.80
N ARG A 109 -15.33 -2.74 11.57
CA ARG A 109 -14.92 -3.88 10.73
C ARG A 109 -15.43 -5.23 11.28
N GLU A 110 -15.34 -5.44 12.58
CA GLU A 110 -15.87 -6.66 13.21
C GLU A 110 -17.40 -6.76 13.11
N ARG A 111 -18.11 -5.63 13.20
CA ARG A 111 -19.57 -5.59 12.96
C ARG A 111 -19.91 -5.92 11.51
N GLU A 112 -19.20 -5.34 10.53
CA GLU A 112 -19.32 -5.66 9.11
C GLU A 112 -19.12 -7.17 8.85
N ILE A 113 -18.10 -7.77 9.47
CA ILE A 113 -17.80 -9.20 9.32
C ILE A 113 -18.91 -10.06 9.96
N ARG A 114 -19.36 -9.69 11.15
CA ARG A 114 -20.39 -10.48 11.89
C ARG A 114 -21.77 -10.38 11.25
N SER A 115 -22.11 -9.23 10.67
CA SER A 115 -23.40 -9.03 9.99
C SER A 115 -23.38 -9.48 8.54
N PHE A 116 -22.21 -9.91 8.02
CA PHE A 116 -22.08 -10.31 6.64
C PHE A 116 -22.79 -11.65 6.38
N VAL A 117 -23.69 -11.64 5.40
CA VAL A 117 -24.37 -12.84 4.94
C VAL A 117 -23.65 -13.37 3.70
N LYS A 118 -23.07 -14.53 3.82
CA LYS A 118 -22.44 -15.22 2.71
C LYS A 118 -23.48 -15.63 1.69
N THR A 119 -23.26 -15.28 0.45
CA THR A 119 -24.14 -15.58 -0.66
C THR A 119 -23.40 -16.46 -1.66
N PRO A 120 -23.87 -17.68 -1.93
CA PRO A 120 -23.33 -18.53 -2.97
C PRO A 120 -23.66 -17.94 -4.35
N PHE A 121 -22.80 -18.19 -5.31
CA PHE A 121 -23.04 -17.88 -6.73
C PHE A 121 -22.38 -18.92 -7.62
N TYR A 122 -22.92 -19.07 -8.82
CA TYR A 122 -22.55 -20.12 -9.76
C TYR A 122 -22.21 -19.47 -11.10
N ARG A 123 -20.93 -19.55 -11.49
CA ARG A 123 -20.44 -19.04 -12.76
C ARG A 123 -20.38 -20.15 -13.79
N VAL A 124 -20.75 -19.86 -15.03
CA VAL A 124 -20.58 -20.80 -16.13
C VAL A 124 -19.27 -20.49 -16.83
N ILE A 125 -18.42 -21.50 -16.96
CA ILE A 125 -17.10 -21.43 -17.55
C ILE A 125 -17.03 -22.32 -18.79
N ALA A 126 -16.53 -21.76 -19.89
CA ALA A 126 -16.15 -22.52 -21.07
C ALA A 126 -14.65 -22.81 -21.06
N GLY A 127 -14.28 -24.07 -21.08
CA GLY A 127 -12.92 -24.51 -21.39
C GLY A 127 -12.68 -24.38 -22.88
N LEU A 128 -11.75 -23.53 -23.27
CA LEU A 128 -11.42 -23.23 -24.66
C LEU A 128 -9.97 -23.61 -24.96
N SER A 129 -9.68 -23.93 -26.22
CA SER A 129 -8.32 -24.21 -26.66
C SER A 129 -7.98 -23.47 -27.95
N LEU A 130 -6.75 -22.93 -27.97
CA LEU A 130 -6.13 -22.30 -29.15
C LEU A 130 -4.72 -22.85 -29.32
N ASN A 131 -4.45 -23.48 -30.49
CA ASN A 131 -3.15 -24.07 -30.80
C ASN A 131 -2.61 -25.02 -29.72
N GLY A 132 -3.50 -25.85 -29.14
CA GLY A 132 -3.16 -26.81 -28.08
C GLY A 132 -2.95 -26.20 -26.67
N ARG A 133 -3.24 -24.94 -26.49
CA ARG A 133 -3.22 -24.27 -25.17
C ARG A 133 -4.61 -23.99 -24.68
N ASN A 134 -4.90 -24.41 -23.46
CA ASN A 134 -6.20 -24.31 -22.84
C ASN A 134 -6.31 -23.01 -22.02
N PHE A 135 -7.50 -22.41 -22.04
CA PHE A 135 -7.85 -21.26 -21.24
C PHE A 135 -9.35 -21.23 -20.93
N GLU A 136 -9.75 -20.44 -19.96
CA GLU A 136 -11.15 -20.33 -19.54
C GLU A 136 -11.79 -19.06 -20.12
N GLY A 137 -13.06 -19.19 -20.53
CA GLY A 137 -13.96 -18.08 -20.81
C GLY A 137 -15.10 -18.06 -19.80
N GLU A 138 -15.29 -16.94 -19.09
CA GLU A 138 -16.38 -16.77 -18.13
C GLU A 138 -17.60 -16.16 -18.80
N TRP A 139 -18.73 -16.84 -18.70
CA TRP A 139 -20.01 -16.33 -19.20
C TRP A 139 -20.45 -15.06 -18.47
N ARG A 140 -21.04 -14.12 -19.22
CA ARG A 140 -21.66 -12.92 -18.64
C ARG A 140 -22.97 -12.58 -19.35
N ALA A 141 -23.98 -12.27 -18.55
CA ALA A 141 -25.28 -11.82 -19.01
C ALA A 141 -25.26 -10.36 -19.46
N VAL A 142 -24.59 -10.10 -20.58
CA VAL A 142 -24.52 -8.77 -21.19
C VAL A 142 -25.69 -8.53 -22.13
N LYS A 143 -25.82 -7.31 -22.64
CA LYS A 143 -26.86 -6.96 -23.62
C LYS A 143 -26.81 -7.93 -24.83
N GLY A 144 -27.92 -8.62 -25.09
CA GLY A 144 -28.05 -9.68 -26.09
C GLY A 144 -28.11 -11.09 -25.52
N SER A 145 -27.70 -11.30 -24.29
CA SER A 145 -27.89 -12.56 -23.57
C SER A 145 -29.35 -12.77 -23.20
N ARG A 146 -29.79 -14.03 -23.22
CA ARG A 146 -31.14 -14.46 -22.77
C ARG A 146 -31.42 -14.13 -21.32
N TYR A 147 -30.35 -14.05 -20.50
CA TYR A 147 -30.38 -13.78 -19.06
C TYR A 147 -30.06 -12.33 -18.71
N PHE A 148 -30.00 -11.42 -19.70
CA PHE A 148 -29.69 -10.02 -19.42
C PHE A 148 -30.73 -9.40 -18.48
N ASN A 149 -30.26 -8.82 -17.35
CA ASN A 149 -31.09 -8.27 -16.26
C ASN A 149 -32.05 -9.30 -15.61
N SER A 150 -31.77 -10.59 -15.72
CA SER A 150 -32.60 -11.62 -15.10
C SER A 150 -32.50 -11.60 -13.56
N PRO A 151 -33.62 -11.78 -12.83
CA PRO A 151 -33.61 -11.91 -11.38
C PRO A 151 -32.96 -13.21 -10.88
N LEU A 152 -32.65 -14.16 -11.77
CA LEU A 152 -31.92 -15.39 -11.46
C LEU A 152 -30.42 -15.14 -11.18
N LEU A 153 -29.93 -13.95 -11.55
CA LEU A 153 -28.51 -13.61 -11.44
C LEU A 153 -28.19 -13.00 -10.08
N TYR A 154 -27.05 -13.40 -9.52
CA TYR A 154 -26.39 -12.68 -8.42
C TYR A 154 -25.74 -11.38 -8.92
N LYS A 155 -25.00 -11.48 -10.04
CA LYS A 155 -24.42 -10.41 -10.85
C LYS A 155 -24.41 -10.86 -12.31
N GLU A 156 -23.98 -9.99 -13.21
CA GLU A 156 -23.89 -10.30 -14.65
C GLU A 156 -23.14 -11.60 -15.00
N ASN A 157 -22.26 -12.09 -14.11
CA ASN A 157 -21.39 -13.24 -14.33
C ASN A 157 -21.71 -14.44 -13.43
N GLY A 158 -22.85 -14.47 -12.76
CA GLY A 158 -23.15 -15.59 -11.87
C GLY A 158 -24.62 -15.72 -11.53
N PHE A 159 -25.11 -16.96 -11.50
CA PHE A 159 -26.45 -17.32 -11.08
C PHE A 159 -26.53 -17.42 -9.54
N GLN A 160 -27.72 -17.22 -8.99
CA GLN A 160 -28.01 -17.43 -7.57
C GLN A 160 -28.16 -18.92 -7.21
N LYS A 161 -28.53 -19.75 -8.18
CA LYS A 161 -28.76 -21.19 -8.01
C LYS A 161 -27.98 -21.99 -9.05
N LYS A 162 -27.52 -23.18 -8.64
CA LYS A 162 -26.77 -24.11 -9.50
C LYS A 162 -27.61 -24.63 -10.64
N GLU A 163 -28.90 -24.89 -10.38
CA GLU A 163 -29.86 -25.41 -11.35
C GLU A 163 -30.04 -24.44 -12.54
N ASP A 164 -30.00 -23.11 -12.30
CA ASP A 164 -30.13 -22.13 -13.36
C ASP A 164 -28.86 -22.06 -14.23
N ALA A 165 -27.68 -22.20 -13.61
CA ALA A 165 -26.43 -22.33 -14.34
C ALA A 165 -26.38 -23.63 -15.17
N GLN A 166 -26.90 -24.72 -14.62
CA GLN A 166 -26.96 -26.01 -15.28
C GLN A 166 -27.90 -25.97 -16.49
N LYS A 167 -29.06 -25.30 -16.37
CA LYS A 167 -29.97 -25.06 -17.51
C LYS A 167 -29.30 -24.34 -18.66
N LEU A 168 -28.51 -23.29 -18.38
CA LEU A 168 -27.77 -22.59 -19.44
C LEU A 168 -26.83 -23.56 -20.18
N ILE A 169 -26.10 -24.41 -19.44
CA ILE A 169 -25.20 -25.40 -20.07
C ILE A 169 -25.99 -26.39 -20.92
N GLU A 170 -27.10 -26.88 -20.43
CA GLU A 170 -27.98 -27.80 -21.18
C GLU A 170 -28.50 -27.16 -22.46
N GLU A 171 -29.01 -25.93 -22.36
CA GLU A 171 -29.53 -25.18 -23.54
C GLU A 171 -28.44 -24.93 -24.60
N LEU A 172 -27.20 -24.64 -24.17
CA LEU A 172 -26.08 -24.51 -25.10
C LEU A 172 -25.68 -25.85 -25.71
N SER A 173 -25.66 -26.92 -24.93
CA SER A 173 -25.28 -28.27 -25.35
C SER A 173 -26.29 -28.92 -26.32
N MET A 174 -27.53 -28.42 -26.38
CA MET A 174 -28.52 -28.86 -27.38
C MET A 174 -28.19 -28.42 -28.82
N GLN A 175 -27.29 -27.42 -28.96
CA GLN A 175 -26.86 -26.96 -30.27
C GLN A 175 -25.72 -27.82 -30.80
N ASN A 176 -25.86 -28.37 -31.98
CA ASN A 176 -24.86 -29.23 -32.59
C ASN A 176 -24.69 -28.88 -34.10
N PRO A 177 -23.48 -28.44 -34.52
CA PRO A 177 -22.27 -28.26 -33.74
C PRO A 177 -22.29 -27.00 -32.88
N LEU A 178 -21.71 -27.07 -31.63
CA LEU A 178 -21.49 -25.92 -30.77
C LEU A 178 -20.07 -25.40 -30.98
N ILE A 179 -19.93 -24.42 -31.86
CA ILE A 179 -18.59 -23.89 -32.25
C ILE A 179 -18.43 -22.49 -31.63
N PRO A 180 -17.40 -22.29 -30.79
CA PRO A 180 -17.07 -20.96 -30.29
C PRO A 180 -16.50 -20.07 -31.38
N HIS A 181 -17.03 -18.86 -31.53
CA HIS A 181 -16.50 -17.86 -32.45
C HIS A 181 -16.02 -16.62 -31.73
N VAL A 182 -14.89 -16.07 -32.16
CA VAL A 182 -14.39 -14.80 -31.65
C VAL A 182 -15.32 -13.66 -32.06
N LEU A 183 -16.03 -13.06 -31.13
CA LEU A 183 -16.91 -11.94 -31.34
C LEU A 183 -16.13 -10.62 -31.37
N LYS A 184 -15.26 -10.44 -30.39
CA LYS A 184 -14.49 -9.22 -30.20
C LYS A 184 -13.15 -9.52 -29.51
N MET A 185 -12.13 -8.78 -29.90
CA MET A 185 -10.85 -8.79 -29.20
C MET A 185 -10.34 -7.37 -29.04
N GLU A 186 -10.03 -6.99 -27.81
CA GLU A 186 -9.42 -5.71 -27.48
C GLU A 186 -8.02 -5.91 -26.94
N ARG A 187 -7.09 -5.06 -27.38
CA ARG A 187 -5.70 -5.06 -26.92
C ARG A 187 -5.38 -3.70 -26.33
N LYS A 188 -4.81 -3.70 -25.13
CA LYS A 188 -4.42 -2.48 -24.44
C LYS A 188 -3.04 -2.65 -23.82
N LYS A 189 -2.17 -1.68 -24.01
CA LYS A 189 -0.94 -1.56 -23.24
C LYS A 189 -1.23 -0.87 -21.92
N GLU A 190 -0.77 -1.47 -20.82
CA GLU A 190 -0.82 -0.88 -19.49
C GLU A 190 0.59 -0.60 -19.00
N ASN A 191 0.89 0.67 -18.74
CA ASN A 191 2.16 1.08 -18.15
C ASN A 191 1.98 1.20 -16.65
N LYS A 192 2.71 0.39 -15.88
CA LYS A 192 2.72 0.44 -14.43
C LYS A 192 4.02 1.10 -13.95
N ASN A 193 3.91 2.31 -13.42
CA ASN A 193 5.06 3.02 -12.85
C ASN A 193 5.52 2.35 -11.56
N ALA A 194 6.80 2.51 -11.21
CA ALA A 194 7.30 2.14 -9.90
C ALA A 194 6.45 2.79 -8.79
N PRO A 195 6.20 2.10 -7.68
CA PRO A 195 5.48 2.72 -6.57
C PRO A 195 6.28 3.93 -6.04
N LEU A 196 5.56 4.86 -5.38
CA LEU A 196 6.22 5.97 -4.71
C LEU A 196 7.19 5.46 -3.65
N LEU A 197 8.13 6.28 -3.25
CA LEU A 197 9.10 5.98 -2.20
C LEU A 197 8.40 5.63 -0.87
N TYR A 198 9.16 5.10 0.07
CA TYR A 198 8.63 4.80 1.38
C TYR A 198 8.49 6.05 2.25
N ASN A 199 7.31 6.18 2.86
CA ASN A 199 7.15 6.81 4.15
C ASN A 199 7.14 5.71 5.23
N LEU A 200 6.99 6.08 6.50
CA LEU A 200 7.02 5.10 7.59
C LEU A 200 5.85 4.10 7.50
N ALA A 201 4.64 4.57 7.17
CA ALA A 201 3.45 3.72 7.13
C ALA A 201 3.53 2.63 6.05
N GLU A 202 3.95 2.98 4.85
CA GLU A 202 4.15 2.03 3.76
C GLU A 202 5.27 1.02 4.08
N LEU A 203 6.36 1.50 4.67
CA LEU A 203 7.45 0.61 5.10
C LEU A 203 6.99 -0.37 6.17
N GLN A 204 6.22 0.09 7.16
CA GLN A 204 5.64 -0.76 8.20
C GLN A 204 4.68 -1.81 7.63
N ASN A 205 3.86 -1.44 6.65
CA ASN A 205 2.97 -2.38 5.97
C ASN A 205 3.75 -3.45 5.20
N ASP A 206 4.76 -3.06 4.42
CA ASP A 206 5.57 -4.01 3.67
C ASP A 206 6.41 -4.91 4.59
N CYS A 207 6.98 -4.39 5.67
CA CYS A 207 7.70 -5.19 6.66
C CYS A 207 6.76 -6.18 7.39
N ALA A 208 5.54 -5.77 7.72
CA ALA A 208 4.55 -6.67 8.29
C ALA A 208 4.17 -7.81 7.30
N ARG A 209 4.09 -7.51 6.00
CA ARG A 209 3.82 -8.48 4.95
C ARG A 209 5.00 -9.42 4.72
N PHE A 210 6.22 -8.90 4.57
CA PHE A 210 7.41 -9.65 4.21
C PHE A 210 8.02 -10.43 5.37
N PHE A 211 8.12 -9.77 6.52
CA PHE A 211 8.89 -10.28 7.65
C PHE A 211 8.02 -10.67 8.85
N LYS A 212 6.71 -10.43 8.78
CA LYS A 212 5.74 -10.70 9.87
C LYS A 212 6.09 -9.97 11.18
N ILE A 213 6.75 -8.83 11.10
CA ILE A 213 7.10 -7.98 12.24
C ILE A 213 6.05 -6.90 12.47
N SER A 214 5.99 -6.42 13.69
CA SER A 214 5.07 -5.34 14.08
C SER A 214 5.53 -3.97 13.55
N PRO A 215 4.63 -3.00 13.45
CA PRO A 215 5.00 -1.63 13.11
C PRO A 215 6.00 -1.00 14.10
N ASP A 216 5.93 -1.35 15.40
CA ASP A 216 6.88 -0.90 16.44
C ASP A 216 8.28 -1.46 16.18
N GLU A 217 8.39 -2.75 15.86
CA GLU A 217 9.66 -3.39 15.49
C GLU A 217 10.25 -2.78 14.21
N THR A 218 9.42 -2.54 13.20
CA THR A 218 9.86 -1.86 11.98
C THR A 218 10.42 -0.48 12.28
N LEU A 219 9.75 0.29 13.14
CA LEU A 219 10.25 1.61 13.56
C LEU A 219 11.60 1.52 14.27
N LYS A 220 11.81 0.55 15.16
CA LYS A 220 13.10 0.34 15.84
C LYS A 220 14.21 0.01 14.84
N VAL A 221 13.93 -0.89 13.89
CA VAL A 221 14.90 -1.27 12.85
C VAL A 221 15.27 -0.06 11.99
N VAL A 222 14.29 0.67 11.48
CA VAL A 222 14.59 1.81 10.61
C VAL A 222 15.21 2.98 11.36
N GLN A 223 14.94 3.13 12.66
CA GLN A 223 15.62 4.10 13.54
C GLN A 223 17.11 3.71 13.70
N GLU A 224 17.42 2.41 13.91
CA GLU A 224 18.79 1.91 13.92
C GLU A 224 19.53 2.23 12.61
N LEU A 225 18.87 1.98 11.45
CA LEU A 225 19.44 2.29 10.15
C LEU A 225 19.73 3.79 9.97
N TYR A 226 18.85 4.65 10.48
CA TYR A 226 19.04 6.09 10.47
C TYR A 226 20.23 6.52 11.35
N GLU A 227 20.33 6.01 12.57
CA GLU A 227 21.45 6.31 13.50
C GLU A 227 22.80 5.84 12.93
N LYS A 228 22.78 4.75 12.16
CA LYS A 228 23.95 4.25 11.40
C LYS A 228 24.20 5.01 10.09
N LYS A 229 23.47 6.09 9.82
CA LYS A 229 23.59 6.94 8.64
C LYS A 229 23.26 6.24 7.30
N LEU A 230 22.57 5.11 7.35
CA LEU A 230 22.24 4.31 6.16
C LEU A 230 21.02 4.86 5.41
N VAL A 231 20.06 5.42 6.14
CA VAL A 231 18.81 5.97 5.59
C VAL A 231 18.53 7.37 6.11
N THR A 232 17.63 8.08 5.46
CA THR A 232 17.11 9.39 5.88
C THR A 232 16.15 9.24 7.06
N TYR A 233 15.68 10.36 7.63
CA TYR A 233 14.84 10.37 8.83
C TYR A 233 13.56 9.55 8.62
N PRO A 234 13.28 8.56 9.48
CA PRO A 234 12.25 7.58 9.21
C PRO A 234 10.81 8.03 9.53
N ARG A 235 10.64 9.03 10.42
CA ARG A 235 9.30 9.47 10.83
C ARG A 235 8.76 10.54 9.89
N THR A 236 8.47 10.15 8.68
CA THR A 236 7.92 10.99 7.62
C THR A 236 6.65 10.41 7.05
N ASP A 237 5.71 11.27 6.66
CA ASP A 237 4.51 10.91 5.90
C ASP A 237 4.70 11.13 4.39
N ALA A 238 5.80 11.82 3.97
CA ALA A 238 6.09 12.07 2.57
C ALA A 238 6.60 10.82 1.85
N ARG A 239 6.18 10.67 0.59
CA ARG A 239 6.56 9.56 -0.31
C ARG A 239 7.32 10.03 -1.54
N VAL A 240 7.84 11.25 -1.51
CA VAL A 240 8.51 11.91 -2.63
C VAL A 240 9.82 12.55 -2.17
N LEU A 241 10.66 12.90 -3.14
CA LEU A 241 11.88 13.69 -2.95
C LEU A 241 11.57 15.18 -2.97
N SER A 242 12.37 15.97 -2.28
CA SER A 242 12.42 17.41 -2.52
C SER A 242 13.23 17.72 -3.78
N SER A 243 12.97 18.87 -4.38
CA SER A 243 13.73 19.36 -5.52
C SER A 243 15.23 19.54 -5.22
N ALA A 244 15.56 19.88 -3.97
CA ALA A 244 16.95 19.99 -3.50
C ALA A 244 17.64 18.62 -3.52
N VAL A 245 17.01 17.60 -2.93
CA VAL A 245 17.54 16.23 -2.89
C VAL A 245 17.63 15.64 -4.29
N ALA A 246 16.61 15.86 -5.14
CA ALA A 246 16.61 15.36 -6.51
C ALA A 246 17.81 15.85 -7.34
N ARG A 247 18.28 17.10 -7.11
CA ARG A 247 19.47 17.65 -7.77
C ARG A 247 20.76 16.95 -7.36
N GLU A 248 20.84 16.46 -6.14
CA GLU A 248 22.03 15.83 -5.57
C GLU A 248 21.98 14.30 -5.54
N ILE A 249 20.90 13.71 -6.05
CA ILE A 249 20.58 12.28 -5.92
C ILE A 249 21.69 11.34 -6.44
N SER A 250 22.54 11.84 -7.35
CA SER A 250 23.69 11.07 -7.85
C SER A 250 24.68 10.70 -6.77
N LYS A 251 24.76 11.49 -5.68
CA LYS A 251 25.64 11.18 -4.52
C LYS A 251 25.16 9.89 -3.84
N ASN A 252 23.85 9.76 -3.60
CA ASN A 252 23.25 8.58 -3.02
C ASN A 252 23.51 7.33 -3.89
N LEU A 253 23.31 7.46 -5.21
CA LEU A 253 23.54 6.38 -6.17
C LEU A 253 25.02 5.96 -6.23
N ARG A 254 25.97 6.91 -6.21
CA ARG A 254 27.42 6.61 -6.16
C ARG A 254 27.79 5.85 -4.89
N GLY A 255 27.23 6.24 -3.75
CA GLY A 255 27.42 5.48 -2.52
C GLY A 255 26.93 4.04 -2.66
N LEU A 256 25.76 3.82 -3.25
CA LEU A 256 25.17 2.49 -3.44
C LEU A 256 25.97 1.57 -4.41
N GLN A 257 26.91 2.08 -5.20
CA GLN A 257 27.85 1.26 -5.96
C GLN A 257 28.66 0.32 -5.05
N GLN A 258 28.85 0.69 -3.79
CA GLN A 258 29.56 -0.13 -2.79
C GLN A 258 28.62 -1.13 -2.08
N TYR A 259 27.33 -1.08 -2.31
CA TYR A 259 26.36 -2.03 -1.76
C TYR A 259 26.21 -3.24 -2.69
N GLY A 260 26.99 -4.30 -2.46
CA GLY A 260 27.16 -5.45 -3.37
C GLY A 260 25.86 -6.03 -3.94
N ILE A 261 24.78 -6.13 -3.13
CA ILE A 261 23.48 -6.68 -3.55
C ILE A 261 22.84 -5.84 -4.67
N CYS A 262 23.03 -4.53 -4.67
CA CYS A 262 22.39 -3.60 -5.61
C CYS A 262 23.39 -2.77 -6.44
N SER A 263 24.71 -3.05 -6.33
CA SER A 263 25.76 -2.28 -7.02
C SER A 263 25.57 -2.27 -8.54
N GLY A 264 25.17 -3.38 -9.14
CA GLY A 264 24.90 -3.48 -10.57
C GLY A 264 23.76 -2.55 -11.02
N LEU A 265 22.68 -2.48 -10.25
CA LEU A 265 21.55 -1.58 -10.53
C LEU A 265 21.95 -0.10 -10.41
N ALA A 266 22.72 0.24 -9.36
CA ALA A 266 23.20 1.60 -9.16
C ALA A 266 24.14 2.04 -10.32
N ASN A 267 25.02 1.15 -10.77
CA ASN A 267 25.90 1.40 -11.92
C ASN A 267 25.10 1.64 -13.21
N GLU A 268 24.11 0.77 -13.49
CA GLU A 268 23.25 0.89 -14.68
C GLU A 268 22.50 2.26 -14.70
N ILE A 269 21.94 2.67 -13.55
CA ILE A 269 21.23 3.96 -13.42
C ILE A 269 22.18 5.14 -13.66
N LEU A 270 23.40 5.08 -13.11
CA LEU A 270 24.39 6.14 -13.26
C LEU A 270 24.89 6.25 -14.70
N GLN A 271 25.19 5.12 -15.35
CA GLN A 271 25.66 5.06 -16.75
C GLN A 271 24.55 5.47 -17.73
N GLY A 272 23.31 5.02 -17.49
CA GLY A 272 22.14 5.39 -18.30
C GLY A 272 21.60 6.79 -18.03
N GLU A 273 22.17 7.51 -17.06
CA GLU A 273 21.82 8.91 -16.71
C GLU A 273 20.32 9.15 -16.40
N SER A 274 19.53 8.10 -16.14
CA SER A 274 18.10 8.21 -15.88
C SER A 274 17.78 9.06 -14.63
N TRP A 275 18.72 9.14 -13.70
CA TRP A 275 18.63 9.97 -12.50
C TRP A 275 18.55 11.48 -12.78
N LYS A 276 19.09 11.97 -13.92
CA LYS A 276 19.07 13.41 -14.29
C LYS A 276 17.65 13.97 -14.45
N LYS A 277 16.70 13.11 -14.81
CA LYS A 277 15.30 13.48 -15.05
C LYS A 277 14.41 13.39 -13.82
N ILE A 278 14.91 12.88 -12.69
CA ILE A 278 14.09 12.57 -11.51
C ILE A 278 13.34 13.79 -10.97
N GLY A 279 13.94 14.98 -11.04
CA GLY A 279 13.35 16.23 -10.57
C GLY A 279 12.07 16.65 -11.29
N SER A 280 11.83 16.15 -12.52
CA SER A 280 10.63 16.44 -13.32
C SER A 280 9.61 15.30 -13.32
N THR A 281 9.81 14.30 -12.46
CA THR A 281 8.91 13.12 -12.38
C THR A 281 7.97 13.23 -11.19
N ARG A 282 6.97 12.29 -11.15
CA ARG A 282 6.05 12.15 -10.03
C ARG A 282 6.73 11.84 -8.68
N TYR A 283 8.00 11.50 -8.67
CA TYR A 283 8.78 11.15 -7.48
C TYR A 283 9.42 12.35 -6.79
N THR A 284 9.29 13.56 -7.37
CA THR A 284 9.78 14.82 -6.80
C THR A 284 8.64 15.81 -6.71
N ASN A 285 8.29 16.27 -5.49
CA ASN A 285 7.20 17.22 -5.29
C ASN A 285 7.31 17.92 -3.92
N ASP A 286 7.82 19.13 -3.90
CA ASP A 286 7.99 19.92 -2.66
C ASP A 286 6.67 20.21 -1.94
N LYS A 287 5.54 20.30 -2.65
CA LYS A 287 4.22 20.55 -2.07
C LYS A 287 3.67 19.40 -1.23
N GLN A 288 4.19 18.19 -1.42
CA GLN A 288 3.80 16.99 -0.66
C GLN A 288 4.72 16.74 0.55
N ILE A 289 5.65 17.65 0.82
CA ILE A 289 6.58 17.54 1.95
C ILE A 289 6.18 18.59 2.98
N THR A 290 5.87 18.12 4.18
CA THR A 290 5.59 18.99 5.34
C THR A 290 6.85 19.25 6.16
N ASP A 291 7.48 18.19 6.63
CA ASP A 291 8.62 18.24 7.52
C ASP A 291 9.87 17.59 6.92
N HIS A 292 9.70 16.38 6.39
CA HIS A 292 10.78 15.54 5.85
C HIS A 292 10.31 14.88 4.55
N TYR A 293 11.25 14.66 3.61
CA TYR A 293 10.99 13.88 2.42
C TYR A 293 11.01 12.36 2.72
N ALA A 294 10.80 11.54 1.70
CA ALA A 294 10.69 10.08 1.83
C ALA A 294 11.92 9.42 2.46
N ILE A 295 11.72 8.20 2.98
CA ILE A 295 12.80 7.33 3.47
C ILE A 295 13.57 6.79 2.27
N ILE A 296 14.84 7.20 2.14
CA ILE A 296 15.74 6.76 1.08
C ILE A 296 17.11 6.37 1.66
N PRO A 297 17.90 5.54 0.96
CA PRO A 297 19.28 5.30 1.35
C PRO A 297 20.11 6.56 1.13
N THR A 298 20.99 6.88 2.08
CA THR A 298 21.89 8.02 1.98
C THR A 298 23.08 7.79 1.05
N GLY A 299 23.42 6.53 0.79
CA GLY A 299 24.65 6.13 0.14
C GLY A 299 25.89 6.18 1.04
N GLN A 300 25.69 6.50 2.33
CA GLN A 300 26.73 6.55 3.36
C GLN A 300 26.52 5.48 4.42
N GLY A 301 27.46 5.37 5.36
CA GLY A 301 27.34 4.45 6.49
C GLY A 301 27.49 2.96 6.13
N LEU A 302 27.84 2.60 4.88
CA LEU A 302 27.85 1.22 4.39
C LEU A 302 28.81 0.29 5.15
N ASN A 303 29.82 0.83 5.81
CA ASN A 303 30.71 0.07 6.70
C ASN A 303 29.95 -0.56 7.88
N ASN A 304 28.81 0.03 8.27
CA ASN A 304 27.97 -0.47 9.34
C ASN A 304 27.10 -1.67 8.93
N LEU A 305 26.99 -2.00 7.63
CA LEU A 305 26.18 -3.12 7.13
C LEU A 305 26.60 -4.45 7.74
N ARG A 306 27.90 -4.65 7.99
CA ARG A 306 28.45 -5.89 8.58
C ARG A 306 27.95 -6.14 10.02
N ASN A 307 27.52 -5.09 10.70
CA ASN A 307 27.08 -5.12 12.10
C ASN A 307 25.54 -5.07 12.21
N LEU A 308 24.81 -5.23 11.10
CA LEU A 308 23.36 -5.29 11.11
C LEU A 308 22.89 -6.71 11.43
N SER A 309 21.74 -6.79 12.09
CA SER A 309 20.98 -8.04 12.14
C SER A 309 20.52 -8.44 10.72
N GLU A 310 20.24 -9.72 10.50
CA GLU A 310 19.69 -10.20 9.25
C GLU A 310 18.39 -9.45 8.87
N LEU A 311 17.54 -9.19 9.86
CA LEU A 311 16.31 -8.42 9.67
C LEU A 311 16.60 -6.98 9.25
N SER A 312 17.53 -6.29 9.94
CA SER A 312 17.90 -4.91 9.60
C SER A 312 18.49 -4.82 8.18
N ALA A 313 19.28 -5.82 7.77
CA ALA A 313 19.83 -5.91 6.42
C ALA A 313 18.72 -6.08 5.35
N LYS A 314 17.72 -6.95 5.59
CA LYS A 314 16.57 -7.14 4.69
C LYS A 314 15.70 -5.88 4.58
N VAL A 315 15.47 -5.18 5.69
CA VAL A 315 14.73 -3.92 5.69
C VAL A 315 15.51 -2.84 4.91
N TYR A 316 16.83 -2.77 5.07
CA TYR A 316 17.67 -1.87 4.29
C TYR A 316 17.59 -2.18 2.79
N GLU A 317 17.72 -3.46 2.39
CA GLU A 317 17.55 -3.88 1.00
C GLU A 317 16.17 -3.47 0.45
N THR A 318 15.12 -3.62 1.26
CA THR A 318 13.75 -3.23 0.87
C THR A 318 13.69 -1.74 0.53
N ILE A 319 14.30 -0.88 1.35
CA ILE A 319 14.35 0.57 1.12
C ILE A 319 15.19 0.88 -0.13
N VAL A 320 16.36 0.27 -0.27
CA VAL A 320 17.27 0.49 -1.42
C VAL A 320 16.60 0.11 -2.74
N ARG A 321 15.95 -1.05 -2.80
CA ARG A 321 15.28 -1.49 -4.04
C ARG A 321 14.11 -0.62 -4.42
N ARG A 322 13.29 -0.17 -3.45
CA ARG A 322 12.23 0.79 -3.69
C ARG A 322 12.78 2.11 -4.25
N PHE A 323 13.90 2.58 -3.71
CA PHE A 323 14.59 3.78 -4.17
C PHE A 323 15.15 3.61 -5.58
N LEU A 324 15.84 2.51 -5.88
CA LEU A 324 16.39 2.27 -7.21
C LEU A 324 15.31 2.10 -8.28
N GLY A 325 14.16 1.54 -7.92
CA GLY A 325 13.03 1.32 -8.84
C GLY A 325 12.51 2.59 -9.51
N ILE A 326 12.59 3.76 -8.85
CA ILE A 326 12.04 5.01 -9.43
C ILE A 326 12.86 5.54 -10.62
N PHE A 327 14.07 5.05 -10.84
CA PHE A 327 14.94 5.45 -11.96
C PHE A 327 14.78 4.58 -13.21
N TYR A 328 14.01 3.50 -13.11
CA TYR A 328 13.69 2.62 -14.23
C TYR A 328 12.40 3.05 -14.93
N PRO A 329 12.25 2.68 -16.21
CA PRO A 329 11.00 2.92 -16.93
C PRO A 329 9.85 2.11 -16.30
N PRO A 330 8.59 2.46 -16.61
CA PRO A 330 7.44 1.66 -16.20
C PRO A 330 7.54 0.21 -16.66
N ALA A 331 6.99 -0.72 -15.88
CA ALA A 331 6.69 -2.05 -16.39
C ALA A 331 5.54 -1.96 -17.40
N VAL A 332 5.69 -2.63 -18.53
CA VAL A 332 4.68 -2.62 -19.59
C VAL A 332 4.01 -3.97 -19.68
N TYR A 333 2.70 -3.99 -19.52
CA TYR A 333 1.87 -5.17 -19.70
C TYR A 333 1.02 -5.02 -20.96
N GLN A 334 0.91 -6.11 -21.73
CA GLN A 334 -0.08 -6.25 -22.76
C GLN A 334 -1.29 -6.94 -22.16
N LYS A 335 -2.44 -6.28 -22.20
CA LYS A 335 -3.74 -6.85 -21.85
C LYS A 335 -4.50 -7.20 -23.10
N VAL A 336 -5.11 -8.37 -23.10
CA VAL A 336 -6.00 -8.84 -24.17
C VAL A 336 -7.32 -9.26 -23.53
N ALA A 337 -8.39 -8.60 -23.92
CA ALA A 337 -9.75 -9.00 -23.58
C ALA A 337 -10.38 -9.67 -24.80
N LEU A 338 -10.67 -10.94 -24.69
CA LEU A 338 -11.29 -11.77 -25.72
C LEU A 338 -12.74 -12.03 -25.35
N VAL A 339 -13.66 -11.78 -26.26
CA VAL A 339 -15.07 -12.14 -26.15
C VAL A 339 -15.35 -13.21 -27.17
N THR A 340 -15.77 -14.37 -26.72
CA THR A 340 -16.13 -15.52 -27.53
C THR A 340 -17.65 -15.72 -27.46
N GLU A 341 -18.31 -15.90 -28.58
CA GLU A 341 -19.71 -16.27 -28.66
C GLU A 341 -19.83 -17.79 -28.77
N ILE A 342 -20.68 -18.37 -27.93
CA ILE A 342 -21.00 -19.79 -27.91
C ILE A 342 -22.53 -19.90 -27.81
N GLY A 343 -23.17 -20.38 -28.85
CA GLY A 343 -24.63 -20.57 -28.86
C GLY A 343 -25.46 -19.30 -28.63
N GLY A 344 -24.95 -18.13 -29.06
CA GLY A 344 -25.59 -16.83 -28.87
C GLY A 344 -25.29 -16.16 -27.51
N GLU A 345 -24.53 -16.81 -26.65
CA GLU A 345 -24.10 -16.29 -25.35
C GLU A 345 -22.63 -15.87 -25.36
N GLN A 346 -22.24 -14.90 -24.52
CA GLN A 346 -20.91 -14.32 -24.56
C GLN A 346 -20.07 -14.80 -23.38
N PHE A 347 -18.84 -15.22 -23.70
CA PHE A 347 -17.83 -15.69 -22.76
C PHE A 347 -16.60 -14.77 -22.83
N PHE A 348 -16.11 -14.36 -21.66
CA PHE A 348 -15.04 -13.36 -21.52
C PHE A 348 -13.77 -14.00 -20.98
N SER A 349 -12.67 -13.80 -21.68
CA SER A 349 -11.34 -14.22 -21.25
C SER A 349 -10.41 -13.03 -21.21
N ASN A 350 -9.73 -12.80 -20.08
CA ASN A 350 -8.81 -11.69 -19.88
C ASN A 350 -7.39 -12.23 -19.69
N PHE A 351 -6.47 -11.74 -20.50
CA PHE A 351 -5.07 -12.13 -20.45
C PHE A 351 -4.20 -10.92 -20.12
N ARG A 352 -3.14 -11.16 -19.34
CA ARG A 352 -2.15 -10.17 -19.01
C ARG A 352 -0.75 -10.75 -19.18
N VAL A 353 0.09 -10.09 -19.97
CA VAL A 353 1.47 -10.51 -20.26
C VAL A 353 2.40 -9.36 -19.95
N LEU A 354 3.47 -9.64 -19.20
CA LEU A 354 4.56 -8.71 -18.99
C LEU A 354 5.42 -8.66 -20.28
N VAL A 355 5.44 -7.50 -20.93
CA VAL A 355 6.20 -7.28 -22.18
C VAL A 355 7.54 -6.60 -21.90
N GLN A 356 7.57 -5.71 -20.93
CA GLN A 356 8.77 -5.00 -20.50
C GLN A 356 8.82 -4.95 -18.98
N GLU A 357 9.88 -5.50 -18.41
CA GLU A 357 10.06 -5.60 -16.96
C GLU A 357 10.16 -4.22 -16.27
N GLY A 358 10.88 -3.28 -16.88
CA GLY A 358 11.02 -1.94 -16.33
C GLY A 358 11.56 -1.95 -14.90
N TYR A 359 10.89 -1.22 -14.01
CA TYR A 359 11.29 -1.13 -12.59
C TYR A 359 11.24 -2.45 -11.81
N LEU A 360 10.49 -3.46 -12.28
CA LEU A 360 10.40 -4.76 -11.62
C LEU A 360 11.78 -5.42 -11.48
N LYS A 361 12.70 -5.15 -12.43
CA LYS A 361 14.10 -5.57 -12.32
C LYS A 361 14.75 -5.13 -10.99
N ALA A 362 14.47 -3.91 -10.55
CA ALA A 362 15.01 -3.40 -9.29
C ALA A 362 14.31 -3.99 -8.05
N MET A 363 13.06 -4.48 -8.19
CA MET A 363 12.24 -4.97 -7.08
C MET A 363 12.43 -6.47 -6.77
N GLN A 364 13.42 -7.14 -7.39
CA GLN A 364 13.73 -8.54 -7.13
C GLN A 364 14.55 -8.67 -5.84
N TYR A 365 13.88 -8.93 -4.74
CA TYR A 365 14.50 -9.01 -3.41
C TYR A 365 15.34 -10.28 -3.25
N SER A 366 16.52 -10.18 -2.61
CA SER A 366 17.42 -11.31 -2.39
C SER A 366 16.86 -12.41 -1.47
N PHE A 367 15.90 -12.03 -0.62
CA PHE A 367 15.28 -12.89 0.38
C PHE A 367 13.96 -13.53 -0.07
N PHE A 368 13.46 -13.22 -1.27
CA PHE A 368 12.29 -13.91 -1.84
C PHE A 368 12.69 -15.00 -2.83
N ARG A 369 11.92 -16.10 -2.84
CA ARG A 369 11.99 -17.08 -3.90
C ARG A 369 11.16 -16.60 -5.10
N LYS A 370 11.69 -16.78 -6.31
CA LYS A 370 11.14 -16.29 -7.61
C LYS A 370 9.63 -16.51 -7.86
N LYS A 371 8.93 -17.31 -7.04
CA LYS A 371 7.51 -17.65 -7.24
C LYS A 371 6.50 -16.71 -6.57
N GLU A 372 6.92 -15.80 -5.68
CA GLU A 372 6.01 -14.97 -4.88
C GLU A 372 5.82 -13.54 -5.43
N GLU A 373 6.57 -13.17 -6.47
CA GLU A 373 6.61 -11.78 -6.97
C GLU A 373 5.51 -11.39 -7.98
N ASP A 374 4.82 -12.36 -8.60
CA ASP A 374 3.98 -12.10 -9.79
C ASP A 374 2.55 -11.62 -9.49
N ASP A 375 2.13 -11.47 -8.25
CA ASP A 375 0.70 -11.30 -7.88
C ASP A 375 0.28 -9.86 -7.52
N GLU A 376 1.19 -8.89 -7.48
CA GLU A 376 0.85 -7.51 -7.16
C GLU A 376 0.10 -6.79 -8.30
N GLY A 377 -1.22 -6.68 -8.15
CA GLY A 377 -2.11 -5.92 -9.03
C GLY A 377 -2.76 -6.75 -10.13
N ARG A 378 -2.75 -8.08 -10.01
CA ARG A 378 -3.56 -8.97 -10.82
C ARG A 378 -5.02 -8.90 -10.38
N LYS A 379 -5.93 -8.77 -11.32
CA LYS A 379 -7.35 -8.98 -11.04
C LYS A 379 -7.65 -10.48 -11.01
N GLU A 380 -8.63 -10.89 -10.21
CA GLU A 380 -9.04 -12.30 -10.09
C GLU A 380 -9.43 -12.95 -11.42
N ASP A 381 -9.88 -12.15 -12.39
CA ASP A 381 -10.31 -12.56 -13.72
C ASP A 381 -9.21 -12.48 -14.80
N GLU A 382 -7.96 -12.11 -14.44
CA GLU A 382 -6.84 -12.03 -15.39
C GLU A 382 -5.98 -13.31 -15.36
N THR A 383 -5.81 -13.96 -16.51
CA THR A 383 -4.92 -15.11 -16.67
C THR A 383 -3.55 -14.64 -17.14
N THR A 384 -2.49 -15.02 -16.42
CA THR A 384 -1.10 -14.79 -16.86
C THR A 384 -0.79 -15.76 -17.99
N CYS A 385 -0.31 -15.26 -19.11
CA CYS A 385 0.12 -16.09 -20.20
C CYS A 385 1.54 -15.72 -20.70
N ASP A 386 2.18 -16.63 -21.40
CA ASP A 386 3.49 -16.39 -21.97
C ASP A 386 3.43 -15.60 -23.29
N PRO A 387 4.55 -15.02 -23.73
CA PRO A 387 4.60 -14.25 -24.98
C PRO A 387 4.21 -15.03 -26.24
N SER A 388 4.42 -16.36 -26.28
CA SER A 388 4.08 -17.18 -27.43
C SER A 388 2.56 -17.38 -27.57
N PHE A 389 1.86 -17.51 -26.44
CA PHE A 389 0.40 -17.56 -26.44
C PHE A 389 -0.19 -16.20 -26.81
N LEU A 390 0.42 -15.11 -26.36
CA LEU A 390 0.04 -13.76 -26.79
C LEU A 390 0.16 -13.60 -28.32
N ALA A 391 1.20 -14.14 -28.92
CA ALA A 391 1.38 -14.12 -30.38
C ALA A 391 0.27 -14.92 -31.09
N ALA A 392 -0.11 -16.10 -30.56
CA ALA A 392 -1.22 -16.89 -31.09
C ALA A 392 -2.57 -16.15 -30.98
N LEU A 393 -2.85 -15.57 -29.80
CA LEU A 393 -4.03 -14.72 -29.62
C LEU A 393 -4.03 -13.54 -30.62
N SER A 394 -2.85 -13.03 -30.96
CA SER A 394 -2.71 -11.89 -31.85
C SER A 394 -3.12 -12.17 -33.30
N GLN A 395 -3.19 -13.42 -33.70
CA GLN A 395 -3.63 -13.85 -35.04
C GLN A 395 -5.15 -14.00 -35.15
N LEU A 396 -5.87 -14.06 -34.02
CA LEU A 396 -7.31 -14.17 -34.01
C LEU A 396 -7.97 -12.92 -34.60
N GLN A 397 -9.00 -13.14 -35.39
CA GLN A 397 -9.86 -12.11 -35.98
C GLN A 397 -11.31 -12.36 -35.55
N LYS A 398 -12.18 -11.38 -35.76
CA LYS A 398 -13.62 -11.56 -35.56
C LYS A 398 -14.10 -12.71 -36.47
N GLY A 399 -14.83 -13.67 -35.91
CA GLY A 399 -15.29 -14.87 -36.60
C GLY A 399 -14.31 -16.06 -36.56
N SER A 400 -13.10 -15.89 -36.04
CA SER A 400 -12.19 -17.03 -35.84
C SER A 400 -12.82 -18.07 -34.92
N GLU A 401 -12.71 -19.35 -35.32
CA GLU A 401 -13.20 -20.48 -34.52
C GLU A 401 -12.20 -20.89 -33.47
N LEU A 402 -12.72 -21.32 -32.33
CA LEU A 402 -11.94 -21.90 -31.22
C LEU A 402 -12.46 -23.31 -30.92
N ASN A 403 -11.63 -24.12 -30.29
CA ASN A 403 -12.05 -25.43 -29.84
C ASN A 403 -12.71 -25.32 -28.47
N LEU A 404 -13.96 -25.76 -28.33
CA LEU A 404 -14.64 -25.95 -27.07
C LEU A 404 -14.20 -27.30 -26.47
N LEU A 405 -13.69 -27.26 -25.24
CA LEU A 405 -13.30 -28.48 -24.51
C LEU A 405 -14.45 -28.96 -23.64
N ASP A 406 -15.00 -28.06 -22.82
CA ASP A 406 -16.09 -28.35 -21.90
C ASP A 406 -16.86 -27.07 -21.53
N LEU A 407 -18.04 -27.27 -20.91
CA LEU A 407 -18.77 -26.25 -20.17
C LEU A 407 -18.93 -26.74 -18.74
N SER A 408 -18.54 -25.92 -17.78
CA SER A 408 -18.53 -26.28 -16.36
C SER A 408 -19.11 -25.18 -15.47
N ILE A 409 -19.46 -25.55 -14.24
CA ILE A 409 -19.94 -24.60 -13.22
C ILE A 409 -18.85 -24.39 -12.19
N LYS A 410 -18.42 -23.15 -12.03
CA LYS A 410 -17.50 -22.73 -10.96
C LYS A 410 -18.30 -22.14 -9.81
N GLU A 411 -18.38 -22.87 -8.71
CA GLU A 411 -19.05 -22.42 -7.50
C GLU A 411 -18.18 -21.39 -6.77
N GLY A 412 -18.78 -20.34 -6.27
CA GLY A 412 -18.15 -19.31 -5.46
C GLY A 412 -19.07 -18.89 -4.33
N GLU A 413 -18.51 -18.22 -3.35
CA GLU A 413 -19.22 -17.64 -2.23
C GLU A 413 -18.66 -16.25 -1.94
N THR A 414 -19.54 -15.29 -1.67
CA THR A 414 -19.08 -13.97 -1.23
C THR A 414 -18.37 -14.07 0.11
N SER A 415 -17.34 -13.27 0.30
CA SER A 415 -16.57 -13.23 1.54
C SER A 415 -16.72 -11.87 2.24
N PRO A 416 -16.71 -11.84 3.57
CA PRO A 416 -16.70 -10.58 4.30
C PRO A 416 -15.41 -9.80 4.05
N PRO A 417 -15.38 -8.50 4.34
CA PRO A 417 -14.15 -7.73 4.28
C PRO A 417 -13.08 -8.33 5.21
N LYS A 418 -11.84 -8.32 4.77
CA LYS A 418 -10.71 -8.85 5.56
C LYS A 418 -10.53 -8.04 6.84
N ARG A 419 -10.17 -8.72 7.94
CA ARG A 419 -9.71 -8.06 9.16
C ARG A 419 -8.47 -7.23 8.90
N TYR A 420 -8.33 -6.16 9.67
CA TYR A 420 -7.09 -5.40 9.64
C TYR A 420 -5.93 -6.24 10.19
N THR A 421 -4.83 -6.25 9.46
CA THR A 421 -3.50 -6.60 9.99
C THR A 421 -2.89 -5.35 10.63
N SER A 422 -1.83 -5.50 11.43
CA SER A 422 -1.13 -4.34 11.99
C SER A 422 -0.65 -3.36 10.90
N GLY A 423 -0.09 -3.87 9.80
CA GLY A 423 0.33 -3.06 8.67
C GLY A 423 -0.82 -2.37 7.94
N SER A 424 -1.89 -3.10 7.61
CA SER A 424 -3.05 -2.50 6.92
C SER A 424 -3.81 -1.51 7.81
N MET A 425 -3.75 -1.67 9.14
CA MET A 425 -4.32 -0.69 10.07
C MET A 425 -3.52 0.62 10.06
N ILE A 426 -2.18 0.57 10.01
CA ILE A 426 -1.35 1.77 9.87
C ILE A 426 -1.71 2.54 8.60
N LEU A 427 -1.87 1.85 7.46
CA LEU A 427 -2.30 2.49 6.20
C LEU A 427 -3.72 3.04 6.30
N ALA A 428 -4.63 2.33 6.96
CA ALA A 428 -6.00 2.82 7.18
C ALA A 428 -6.02 4.09 8.06
N MET A 429 -5.16 4.16 9.08
CA MET A 429 -4.98 5.35 9.90
C MET A 429 -4.42 6.53 9.07
N GLU A 430 -3.45 6.28 8.22
CA GLU A 430 -2.88 7.30 7.32
C GLU A 430 -3.92 7.85 6.35
N ASN A 431 -4.77 6.99 5.81
CA ASN A 431 -5.78 7.34 4.81
C ASN A 431 -7.18 7.58 5.43
N ALA A 432 -7.28 7.72 6.74
CA ALA A 432 -8.55 7.78 7.45
C ALA A 432 -9.45 8.96 7.04
N GLY A 433 -8.90 10.03 6.49
CA GLY A 433 -9.68 11.13 5.92
C GLY A 433 -10.67 10.67 4.84
N GLN A 434 -10.40 9.57 4.14
CA GLN A 434 -11.31 9.00 3.14
C GLN A 434 -12.55 8.33 3.75
N LEU A 435 -12.53 8.02 5.06
CA LEU A 435 -13.64 7.38 5.77
C LEU A 435 -14.66 8.39 6.33
N ILE A 436 -14.41 9.68 6.16
CA ILE A 436 -15.31 10.75 6.61
C ILE A 436 -16.44 10.89 5.59
N GLU A 437 -17.68 10.73 6.06
CA GLU A 437 -18.87 10.82 5.23
C GLU A 437 -19.18 12.26 4.80
N ASP A 438 -18.92 13.22 5.69
CA ASP A 438 -19.08 14.66 5.43
C ASP A 438 -17.99 15.13 4.44
N GLU A 439 -18.43 15.67 3.30
CA GLU A 439 -17.56 16.04 2.19
C GLU A 439 -16.70 17.26 2.52
N GLU A 440 -17.25 18.24 3.24
CA GLU A 440 -16.55 19.45 3.66
C GLU A 440 -15.45 19.13 4.68
N LEU A 441 -15.76 18.31 5.69
CA LEU A 441 -14.79 17.82 6.65
C LEU A 441 -13.74 16.92 6.00
N ARG A 442 -14.13 16.12 5.01
CA ARG A 442 -13.21 15.26 4.24
C ARG A 442 -12.18 16.10 3.48
N GLU A 443 -12.60 17.16 2.81
CA GLU A 443 -11.68 18.07 2.10
C GLU A 443 -10.74 18.81 3.06
N GLN A 444 -11.22 19.23 4.24
CA GLN A 444 -10.37 19.87 5.25
C GLN A 444 -9.31 18.96 5.84
N ILE A 445 -9.59 17.63 5.91
CA ILE A 445 -8.68 16.62 6.47
C ILE A 445 -7.95 15.86 5.35
N LYS A 446 -8.16 16.22 4.11
CA LYS A 446 -7.51 15.57 2.95
C LYS A 446 -5.99 15.60 3.11
N GLY A 447 -5.38 14.42 3.10
CA GLY A 447 -3.95 14.24 3.34
C GLY A 447 -3.53 14.22 4.81
N SER A 448 -4.47 14.41 5.76
CA SER A 448 -4.23 14.24 7.18
C SER A 448 -4.79 12.90 7.65
N GLY A 449 -3.94 12.03 8.19
CA GLY A 449 -4.38 10.77 8.77
C GLY A 449 -4.76 10.91 10.25
N ILE A 450 -5.21 9.80 10.83
CA ILE A 450 -5.36 9.65 12.28
C ILE A 450 -3.99 9.33 12.89
N GLY A 451 -3.57 10.12 13.85
CA GLY A 451 -2.24 10.04 14.44
C GLY A 451 -1.14 10.54 13.50
N THR A 452 0.09 10.50 13.97
CA THR A 452 1.29 10.85 13.19
C THR A 452 2.11 9.61 12.90
N SER A 453 3.01 9.66 11.91
CA SER A 453 3.99 8.62 11.65
C SER A 453 4.74 8.18 12.92
N ALA A 454 5.03 9.10 13.84
CA ALA A 454 5.70 8.83 15.11
C ALA A 454 4.85 8.02 16.10
N THR A 455 3.53 8.17 16.10
CA THR A 455 2.64 7.67 17.18
C THR A 455 1.75 6.49 16.79
N ARG A 456 1.49 6.26 15.51
CA ARG A 456 0.56 5.21 15.03
C ARG A 456 0.91 3.81 15.56
N ALA A 457 2.18 3.42 15.47
CA ALA A 457 2.64 2.11 15.92
C ALA A 457 2.47 1.92 17.44
N GLU A 458 2.80 2.94 18.22
CA GLU A 458 2.68 2.90 19.68
C GLU A 458 1.21 2.83 20.13
N ILE A 459 0.31 3.52 19.42
CA ILE A 459 -1.14 3.45 19.69
C ILE A 459 -1.66 2.03 19.49
N LEU A 460 -1.28 1.36 18.40
CA LEU A 460 -1.67 -0.04 18.17
C LEU A 460 -1.15 -0.95 19.27
N LYS A 461 0.13 -0.79 19.65
CA LYS A 461 0.74 -1.54 20.74
C LYS A 461 0.01 -1.31 22.07
N LYS A 462 -0.35 -0.06 22.35
CA LYS A 462 -1.09 0.30 23.56
C LYS A 462 -2.48 -0.33 23.61
N LEU A 463 -3.22 -0.33 22.49
CA LEU A 463 -4.54 -0.99 22.42
C LEU A 463 -4.46 -2.48 22.75
N VAL A 464 -3.46 -3.18 22.20
CA VAL A 464 -3.22 -4.60 22.50
C VAL A 464 -2.85 -4.79 23.99
N PHE A 465 -1.98 -3.93 24.52
CA PHE A 465 -1.52 -4.00 25.92
C PHE A 465 -2.68 -3.82 26.92
N ILE A 466 -3.60 -2.88 26.65
CA ILE A 466 -4.76 -2.64 27.52
C ILE A 466 -5.95 -3.59 27.21
N LYS A 467 -5.71 -4.59 26.35
CA LYS A 467 -6.69 -5.64 25.98
C LYS A 467 -7.99 -5.13 25.37
N TYR A 468 -7.88 -4.13 24.50
CA TYR A 468 -8.99 -3.63 23.70
C TYR A 468 -9.07 -4.39 22.37
#